data_6e4b69251a0e8e7aad78dc2b243c4552
#
_entry.id   6e4b69251a0e8e7aad78dc2b243c4552
#
_cell.length_a   1.000
_cell.length_b   1.000
_cell.length_c   1.000
_cell.angle_alpha   90.00
_cell.angle_beta   90.00
_cell.angle_gamma   90.00
#
_symmetry.space_group_name_H-M   'P 1'
#
loop_
_entity.id
_entity.type
_entity.pdbx_description
1 polymer ?
#
loop_
_entity_poly.entity_id
_entity_poly.type
_entity_poly.pdbx_seq_one_letter_code
_entity_poly.pdbx_strand_id
1 'polypeptide(L)'
;TPVAYYQQVGRAGRAVDHAEGVLLPSDADERIWDYFATASIPDPQTADKVLLSLGSDERSLIEIEADTGVRRGRLEALLKILAVEGVVDKDGSAWRATGLPYVHDSAKWTALAQVRQQEAGIMRQYAHGQGCLMAYLQTALDDPSPAPCGRCSVCTGQLPFPGLMPSQNKQNAARDFLRGLDVDIEPRKRWPAGVGRKGAIRGFDAGRAVAFADDPAWLAELQALQRGANAELPPALLAGAVATLGRWAKSWPARPVCVVPLPAPDMTANRCLAEHLARKGRLPLHDVFGWRGGAAPGDSSATPVVAHLEKAVVITADPLMPPGPVLLVGTVVQSRWTATLAASLLREQGASQVLLLALHLQP
;
A
#
# COMPACT_ATOMS: atom_id res chain seq x y z
N THR A 1 15.89 -10.21 10.69
CA THR A 1 16.84 -11.30 11.07
C THR A 1 17.37 -11.09 12.48
N PRO A 2 17.77 -12.16 13.20
CA PRO A 2 18.40 -12.05 14.53
C PRO A 2 19.62 -11.14 14.54
N VAL A 3 20.46 -11.22 13.51
CA VAL A 3 21.64 -10.37 13.34
C VAL A 3 21.28 -8.89 13.29
N ALA A 4 20.31 -8.53 12.45
CA ALA A 4 19.87 -7.13 12.31
C ALA A 4 19.26 -6.60 13.61
N TYR A 5 18.47 -7.43 14.30
CA TYR A 5 17.89 -7.07 15.60
C TYR A 5 18.97 -6.86 16.66
N TYR A 6 19.93 -7.80 16.77
CA TYR A 6 21.05 -7.67 17.71
C TYR A 6 21.88 -6.42 17.48
N GLN A 7 22.16 -6.08 16.21
CA GLN A 7 22.89 -4.87 15.86
C GLN A 7 22.13 -3.60 16.26
N GLN A 8 20.79 -3.62 16.21
CA GLN A 8 19.99 -2.47 16.62
C GLN A 8 19.93 -2.31 18.14
N VAL A 9 19.66 -3.41 18.87
CA VAL A 9 19.64 -3.41 20.34
C VAL A 9 21.03 -3.09 20.90
N GLY A 10 22.10 -3.61 20.29
CA GLY A 10 23.48 -3.36 20.68
C GLY A 10 23.96 -1.91 20.48
N ARG A 11 23.17 -1.05 19.87
CA ARG A 11 23.44 0.41 19.82
C ARG A 11 23.03 1.13 21.10
N ALA A 12 22.11 0.56 21.87
CA ALA A 12 21.73 1.08 23.17
C ALA A 12 22.85 0.84 24.20
N GLY A 13 22.99 1.71 25.18
CA GLY A 13 23.92 1.52 26.30
C GLY A 13 25.37 1.86 26.04
N ARG A 14 25.74 2.43 24.87
CA ARG A 14 27.17 2.69 24.54
C ARG A 14 27.85 3.76 25.41
N ALA A 15 27.10 4.61 26.07
CA ALA A 15 27.65 5.69 26.90
C ALA A 15 26.77 5.96 28.13
N VAL A 16 26.02 4.97 28.57
CA VAL A 16 25.11 5.06 29.72
C VAL A 16 25.23 3.79 30.56
N ASP A 17 24.98 3.90 31.86
CA ASP A 17 25.08 2.79 32.80
C ASP A 17 23.96 1.77 32.64
N HIS A 18 22.83 2.19 32.10
CA HIS A 18 21.65 1.36 31.90
C HIS A 18 20.95 1.66 30.58
N ALA A 19 20.56 0.60 29.89
CA ALA A 19 19.74 0.70 28.67
C ALA A 19 18.81 -0.51 28.56
N GLU A 20 17.61 -0.26 28.02
CA GLU A 20 16.60 -1.31 27.80
C GLU A 20 16.27 -1.44 26.31
N GLY A 21 16.18 -2.67 25.86
CA GLY A 21 15.65 -3.00 24.51
C GLY A 21 14.27 -3.62 24.66
N VAL A 22 13.26 -3.02 24.04
CA VAL A 22 11.89 -3.50 24.07
C VAL A 22 11.47 -3.91 22.66
N LEU A 23 11.04 -5.18 22.49
CA LEU A 23 10.43 -5.67 21.28
C LEU A 23 8.90 -5.63 21.44
N LEU A 24 8.22 -5.00 20.50
CA LEU A 24 6.74 -4.95 20.41
C LEU A 24 6.29 -5.75 19.19
N PRO A 25 6.10 -7.07 19.31
CA PRO A 25 5.67 -7.90 18.19
C PRO A 25 4.22 -7.62 17.82
N SER A 26 3.90 -7.78 16.54
CA SER A 26 2.56 -7.66 16.00
C SER A 26 2.25 -8.82 15.06
N ASP A 27 1.01 -9.30 15.04
CA ASP A 27 0.56 -10.32 14.08
C ASP A 27 0.72 -9.83 12.62
N ALA A 28 0.74 -8.52 12.40
CA ALA A 28 1.01 -7.94 11.08
C ALA A 28 2.45 -8.19 10.60
N ASP A 29 3.40 -8.39 11.52
CA ASP A 29 4.81 -8.65 11.18
C ASP A 29 4.96 -9.97 10.43
N GLU A 30 4.11 -10.97 10.67
CA GLU A 30 4.15 -12.26 9.98
C GLU A 30 3.96 -12.09 8.47
N ARG A 31 2.99 -11.28 8.05
CA ARG A 31 2.76 -10.98 6.63
C ARG A 31 3.92 -10.23 5.99
N ILE A 32 4.56 -9.36 6.76
CA ILE A 32 5.74 -8.61 6.32
C ILE A 32 6.92 -9.56 6.14
N TRP A 33 7.12 -10.48 7.06
CA TRP A 33 8.21 -11.47 6.97
C TRP A 33 7.99 -12.45 5.81
N ASP A 34 6.78 -12.95 5.61
CA ASP A 34 6.44 -13.82 4.48
C ASP A 34 6.64 -13.09 3.14
N TYR A 35 6.24 -11.84 3.06
CA TYR A 35 6.50 -11.00 1.89
C TYR A 35 8.00 -10.88 1.61
N PHE A 36 8.81 -10.52 2.59
CA PHE A 36 10.26 -10.39 2.41
C PHE A 36 10.97 -11.73 2.18
N ALA A 37 10.43 -12.82 2.67
CA ALA A 37 10.97 -14.14 2.38
C ALA A 37 10.89 -14.49 0.89
N THR A 38 9.84 -14.06 0.20
CA THR A 38 9.52 -14.47 -1.18
C THR A 38 9.62 -13.36 -2.22
N ALA A 39 9.50 -12.08 -1.83
CA ALA A 39 9.38 -10.93 -2.75
C ALA A 39 10.55 -10.77 -3.75
N SER A 40 11.75 -11.25 -3.43
CA SER A 40 12.91 -11.18 -4.31
C SER A 40 13.14 -12.47 -5.12
N ILE A 41 12.25 -13.46 -5.01
CA ILE A 41 12.34 -14.70 -5.79
C ILE A 41 11.74 -14.43 -7.17
N PRO A 42 12.48 -14.69 -8.26
CA PRO A 42 11.94 -14.56 -9.60
C PRO A 42 10.80 -15.56 -9.82
N ASP A 43 9.68 -15.09 -10.31
CA ASP A 43 8.64 -15.96 -10.82
C ASP A 43 9.01 -16.38 -12.25
N PRO A 44 9.11 -17.70 -12.56
CA PRO A 44 9.54 -18.17 -13.86
C PRO A 44 8.69 -17.63 -15.02
N GLN A 45 7.38 -17.62 -14.86
CA GLN A 45 6.47 -17.11 -15.90
C GLN A 45 6.67 -15.63 -16.17
N THR A 46 6.93 -14.85 -15.11
CA THR A 46 7.26 -13.42 -15.25
C THR A 46 8.61 -13.22 -15.92
N ALA A 47 9.60 -14.06 -15.60
CA ALA A 47 10.92 -14.01 -16.24
C ALA A 47 10.83 -14.32 -17.74
N ASP A 48 10.13 -15.40 -18.12
CA ASP A 48 9.92 -15.76 -19.52
C ASP A 48 9.19 -14.64 -20.29
N LYS A 49 8.16 -14.07 -19.70
CA LYS A 49 7.41 -12.96 -20.28
C LYS A 49 8.30 -11.73 -20.53
N VAL A 50 9.18 -11.40 -19.57
CA VAL A 50 10.13 -10.28 -19.72
C VAL A 50 11.18 -10.56 -20.79
N LEU A 51 11.71 -11.78 -20.84
CA LEU A 51 12.70 -12.17 -21.86
C LEU A 51 12.10 -12.19 -23.27
N LEU A 52 10.88 -12.68 -23.42
CA LEU A 52 10.14 -12.61 -24.68
C LEU A 52 9.90 -11.17 -25.12
N SER A 53 9.59 -10.27 -24.20
CA SER A 53 9.42 -8.84 -24.49
C SER A 53 10.71 -8.18 -24.92
N LEU A 54 11.86 -8.54 -24.34
CA LEU A 54 13.16 -8.01 -24.74
C LEU A 54 13.53 -8.39 -26.16
N GLY A 55 13.28 -9.66 -26.58
CA GLY A 55 13.69 -10.15 -27.88
C GLY A 55 15.19 -9.96 -28.13
N SER A 56 15.54 -9.51 -29.35
CA SER A 56 16.92 -9.16 -29.76
C SER A 56 17.24 -7.67 -29.61
N ASP A 57 16.25 -6.83 -29.30
CA ASP A 57 16.37 -5.39 -29.35
C ASP A 57 16.67 -4.80 -27.97
N GLU A 58 17.32 -3.64 -27.98
CA GLU A 58 17.48 -2.84 -26.76
C GLU A 58 16.17 -2.15 -26.42
N ARG A 59 15.69 -2.35 -25.18
CA ARG A 59 14.45 -1.75 -24.72
C ARG A 59 14.63 -1.03 -23.39
N SER A 60 13.95 0.10 -23.27
CA SER A 60 13.87 0.83 -22.01
C SER A 60 12.97 0.11 -21.01
N LEU A 61 13.21 0.36 -19.72
CA LEU A 61 12.35 -0.17 -18.65
C LEU A 61 10.86 0.19 -18.85
N ILE A 62 10.58 1.37 -19.41
CA ILE A 62 9.20 1.85 -19.66
C ILE A 62 8.54 1.00 -20.76
N GLU A 63 9.25 0.65 -21.81
CA GLU A 63 8.73 -0.20 -22.90
C GLU A 63 8.47 -1.60 -22.42
N ILE A 64 9.40 -2.19 -21.64
CA ILE A 64 9.22 -3.52 -21.07
C ILE A 64 8.04 -3.54 -20.07
N GLU A 65 7.90 -2.52 -19.22
CA GLU A 65 6.77 -2.36 -18.31
C GLU A 65 5.44 -2.29 -19.07
N ALA A 66 5.39 -1.50 -20.16
CA ALA A 66 4.19 -1.34 -20.97
C ALA A 66 3.77 -2.65 -21.66
N ASP A 67 4.75 -3.41 -22.16
CA ASP A 67 4.53 -4.63 -22.91
C ASP A 67 4.16 -5.83 -21.99
N THR A 68 4.88 -5.96 -20.86
CA THR A 68 4.71 -7.08 -19.95
C THR A 68 3.62 -6.89 -18.92
N GLY A 69 3.27 -5.66 -18.59
CA GLY A 69 2.36 -5.33 -17.50
C GLY A 69 2.96 -5.56 -16.10
N VAL A 70 4.25 -5.86 -15.97
CA VAL A 70 4.92 -6.07 -14.69
C VAL A 70 5.18 -4.73 -14.01
N ARG A 71 4.83 -4.59 -12.75
CA ARG A 71 5.08 -3.35 -11.98
C ARG A 71 6.57 -3.01 -11.98
N ARG A 72 6.90 -1.73 -12.19
CA ARG A 72 8.26 -1.22 -12.36
C ARG A 72 9.27 -1.71 -11.32
N GLY A 73 8.94 -1.65 -10.03
CA GLY A 73 9.85 -2.08 -8.97
C GLY A 73 10.17 -3.58 -9.03
N ARG A 74 9.15 -4.41 -9.35
CA ARG A 74 9.32 -5.86 -9.53
C ARG A 74 10.13 -6.17 -10.81
N LEU A 75 9.87 -5.41 -11.89
CA LEU A 75 10.60 -5.53 -13.15
C LEU A 75 12.09 -5.17 -12.97
N GLU A 76 12.40 -4.05 -12.30
CA GLU A 76 13.79 -3.66 -12.01
C GLU A 76 14.53 -4.70 -11.18
N ALA A 77 13.87 -5.27 -10.16
CA ALA A 77 14.45 -6.33 -9.34
C ALA A 77 14.73 -7.59 -10.16
N LEU A 78 13.77 -8.01 -10.99
CA LEU A 78 13.92 -9.18 -11.85
C LEU A 78 15.05 -9.00 -12.87
N LEU A 79 15.09 -7.86 -13.58
CA LEU A 79 16.14 -7.56 -14.56
C LEU A 79 17.54 -7.56 -13.93
N LYS A 80 17.68 -7.05 -12.71
CA LYS A 80 18.96 -7.13 -11.97
C LYS A 80 19.39 -8.57 -11.68
N ILE A 81 18.46 -9.45 -11.33
CA ILE A 81 18.74 -10.87 -11.09
C ILE A 81 19.16 -11.53 -12.42
N LEU A 82 18.39 -11.33 -13.48
CA LEU A 82 18.70 -11.87 -14.81
C LEU A 82 20.05 -11.35 -15.33
N ALA A 83 20.44 -10.11 -15.00
CA ALA A 83 21.76 -9.56 -15.35
C ALA A 83 22.88 -10.24 -14.59
N VAL A 84 22.69 -10.55 -13.30
CA VAL A 84 23.68 -11.32 -12.50
C VAL A 84 23.85 -12.72 -13.06
N GLU A 85 22.78 -13.31 -13.58
CA GLU A 85 22.83 -14.63 -14.24
C GLU A 85 23.29 -14.57 -15.70
N GLY A 86 23.60 -13.37 -16.21
CA GLY A 86 24.13 -13.17 -17.56
C GLY A 86 23.11 -13.31 -18.69
N VAL A 87 21.83 -13.47 -18.36
CA VAL A 87 20.72 -13.67 -19.34
C VAL A 87 20.31 -12.36 -20.01
N VAL A 88 20.45 -11.26 -19.29
CA VAL A 88 20.25 -9.90 -19.83
C VAL A 88 21.46 -9.04 -19.56
N ASP A 89 21.64 -8.02 -20.39
CA ASP A 89 22.68 -7.01 -20.25
C ASP A 89 22.06 -5.62 -20.20
N LYS A 90 22.73 -4.70 -19.50
CA LYS A 90 22.28 -3.31 -19.37
C LYS A 90 23.26 -2.37 -20.05
N ASP A 91 22.81 -1.66 -21.08
CA ASP A 91 23.56 -0.58 -21.70
C ASP A 91 22.90 0.77 -21.41
N GLY A 92 23.58 1.61 -20.63
CA GLY A 92 23.03 2.88 -20.17
C GLY A 92 21.69 2.73 -19.44
N SER A 93 20.60 3.15 -20.09
CA SER A 93 19.22 3.03 -19.59
C SER A 93 18.42 1.90 -20.22
N ALA A 94 18.99 1.23 -21.23
CA ALA A 94 18.35 0.14 -21.97
C ALA A 94 18.78 -1.23 -21.46
N TRP A 95 17.95 -2.22 -21.74
CA TRP A 95 18.15 -3.63 -21.43
C TRP A 95 18.03 -4.45 -22.70
N ARG A 96 18.85 -5.48 -22.84
CA ARG A 96 18.80 -6.43 -23.96
C ARG A 96 18.99 -7.87 -23.46
N ALA A 97 18.43 -8.83 -24.17
CA ALA A 97 18.71 -10.24 -23.94
C ALA A 97 20.09 -10.59 -24.52
N THR A 98 20.87 -11.40 -23.79
CA THR A 98 22.20 -11.87 -24.25
C THR A 98 22.10 -13.07 -25.19
N GLY A 99 20.94 -13.69 -25.30
CA GLY A 99 20.73 -14.95 -26.01
C GLY A 99 21.05 -16.20 -25.19
N LEU A 100 21.55 -16.05 -23.96
CA LEU A 100 21.70 -17.18 -23.05
C LEU A 100 20.33 -17.61 -22.51
N PRO A 101 20.07 -18.95 -22.45
CA PRO A 101 18.80 -19.43 -21.92
C PRO A 101 18.70 -19.17 -20.42
N TYR A 102 17.54 -18.70 -19.98
CA TYR A 102 17.23 -18.62 -18.56
C TYR A 102 16.84 -20.01 -18.03
N VAL A 103 17.57 -20.47 -17.03
CA VAL A 103 17.24 -21.70 -16.30
C VAL A 103 16.87 -21.32 -14.87
N HIS A 104 15.59 -21.45 -14.54
CA HIS A 104 15.12 -21.19 -13.18
C HIS A 104 15.60 -22.24 -12.20
N ASP A 105 16.57 -21.91 -11.36
CA ASP A 105 17.08 -22.79 -10.30
C ASP A 105 16.11 -22.82 -9.11
N SER A 106 15.08 -23.64 -9.20
CA SER A 106 14.07 -23.80 -8.16
C SER A 106 14.66 -24.27 -6.83
N ALA A 107 15.73 -25.07 -6.85
CA ALA A 107 16.39 -25.54 -5.62
C ALA A 107 17.08 -24.40 -4.87
N LYS A 108 17.84 -23.56 -5.59
CA LYS A 108 18.48 -22.34 -5.05
C LYS A 108 17.45 -21.40 -4.41
N TRP A 109 16.36 -21.12 -5.11
CA TRP A 109 15.36 -20.17 -4.64
C TRP A 109 14.53 -20.73 -3.47
N THR A 110 14.22 -22.01 -3.48
CA THR A 110 13.56 -22.69 -2.36
C THR A 110 14.46 -22.67 -1.11
N ALA A 111 15.73 -22.98 -1.26
CA ALA A 111 16.68 -22.93 -0.15
C ALA A 111 16.78 -21.51 0.45
N LEU A 112 16.84 -20.49 -0.40
CA LEU A 112 16.86 -19.09 0.06
C LEU A 112 15.59 -18.70 0.82
N ALA A 113 14.40 -19.11 0.33
CA ALA A 113 13.13 -18.88 1.03
C ALA A 113 13.11 -19.57 2.39
N GLN A 114 13.57 -20.81 2.45
CA GLN A 114 13.64 -21.58 3.70
C GLN A 114 14.54 -20.92 4.75
N VAL A 115 15.75 -20.46 4.35
CA VAL A 115 16.64 -19.73 5.26
C VAL A 115 15.95 -18.50 5.83
N ARG A 116 15.28 -17.69 5.01
CA ARG A 116 14.57 -16.49 5.47
C ARG A 116 13.38 -16.82 6.39
N GLN A 117 12.65 -17.89 6.08
CA GLN A 117 11.56 -18.37 6.95
C GLN A 117 12.08 -18.89 8.30
N GLN A 118 13.25 -19.56 8.31
CA GLN A 118 13.91 -19.98 9.54
C GLN A 118 14.31 -18.77 10.39
N GLU A 119 14.93 -17.74 9.79
CA GLU A 119 15.29 -16.50 10.49
C GLU A 119 14.05 -15.81 11.09
N ALA A 120 12.94 -15.74 10.34
CA ALA A 120 11.66 -15.23 10.85
C ALA A 120 11.14 -16.10 12.01
N GLY A 121 11.27 -17.43 11.91
CA GLY A 121 10.93 -18.37 12.97
C GLY A 121 11.71 -18.12 14.26
N ILE A 122 13.01 -17.85 14.13
CA ILE A 122 13.86 -17.49 15.27
C ILE A 122 13.35 -16.21 15.95
N MET A 123 13.00 -15.19 15.19
CA MET A 123 12.47 -13.94 15.75
C MET A 123 11.10 -14.12 16.42
N ARG A 124 10.23 -14.99 15.89
CA ARG A 124 8.96 -15.35 16.55
C ARG A 124 9.19 -15.99 17.90
N GLN A 125 10.08 -17.00 17.96
CA GLN A 125 10.42 -17.70 19.21
C GLN A 125 11.06 -16.75 20.23
N TYR A 126 11.92 -15.84 19.77
CA TYR A 126 12.47 -14.76 20.59
C TYR A 126 11.37 -13.88 21.19
N ALA A 127 10.41 -13.46 20.39
CA ALA A 127 9.27 -12.64 20.83
C ALA A 127 8.39 -13.36 21.86
N HIS A 128 8.25 -14.68 21.75
CA HIS A 128 7.51 -15.50 22.71
C HIS A 128 8.28 -15.77 24.02
N GLY A 129 9.55 -15.42 24.13
CA GLY A 129 10.31 -15.55 25.35
C GLY A 129 10.55 -16.99 25.79
N GLN A 130 10.87 -17.89 24.86
CA GLN A 130 11.14 -19.31 25.13
C GLN A 130 12.54 -19.56 25.69
N GLY A 131 12.98 -18.79 26.66
CA GLY A 131 14.31 -18.87 27.26
C GLY A 131 14.98 -17.51 27.38
N CYS A 132 16.18 -17.48 27.94
CA CYS A 132 16.90 -16.21 28.08
C CYS A 132 17.07 -15.50 26.74
N LEU A 133 16.55 -14.28 26.62
CA LEU A 133 16.55 -13.54 25.35
C LEU A 133 17.95 -13.27 24.81
N MET A 134 18.92 -13.01 25.71
CA MET A 134 20.31 -12.79 25.29
C MET A 134 20.97 -14.11 24.83
N ALA A 135 20.82 -15.17 25.58
CA ALA A 135 21.38 -16.49 25.19
C ALA A 135 20.77 -16.96 23.86
N TYR A 136 19.48 -16.68 23.63
CA TYR A 136 18.82 -17.01 22.38
C TYR A 136 19.43 -16.27 21.17
N LEU A 137 19.73 -14.98 21.33
CA LEU A 137 20.42 -14.20 20.28
C LEU A 137 21.87 -14.66 20.10
N GLN A 138 22.57 -14.95 21.18
CA GLN A 138 23.95 -15.50 21.13
C GLN A 138 23.98 -16.80 20.34
N THR A 139 23.05 -17.73 20.62
CA THR A 139 22.92 -18.98 19.86
C THR A 139 22.65 -18.74 18.38
N ALA A 140 21.76 -17.80 18.07
CA ALA A 140 21.43 -17.43 16.68
C ALA A 140 22.59 -16.71 15.94
N LEU A 141 23.63 -16.31 16.67
CA LEU A 141 24.84 -15.65 16.16
C LEU A 141 26.08 -16.59 16.27
N ASP A 142 25.84 -17.88 16.41
CA ASP A 142 26.88 -18.90 16.50
C ASP A 142 27.86 -18.73 17.68
N ASP A 143 27.42 -18.12 18.80
CA ASP A 143 28.21 -18.07 20.02
C ASP A 143 28.39 -19.50 20.56
N PRO A 144 29.62 -19.95 20.77
CA PRO A 144 29.88 -21.31 21.24
C PRO A 144 29.50 -21.55 22.71
N SER A 145 29.22 -20.49 23.47
CA SER A 145 28.95 -20.58 24.91
C SER A 145 27.83 -19.65 25.38
N PRO A 146 26.61 -19.76 24.79
CA PRO A 146 25.50 -18.91 25.18
C PRO A 146 25.11 -19.16 26.64
N ALA A 147 24.95 -18.11 27.43
CA ALA A 147 24.63 -18.22 28.85
C ALA A 147 23.46 -17.29 29.24
N PRO A 148 22.67 -17.69 30.26
CA PRO A 148 21.62 -16.85 30.80
C PRO A 148 22.15 -15.49 31.28
N CYS A 149 21.54 -14.40 30.83
CA CYS A 149 22.04 -13.05 31.15
C CYS A 149 21.62 -12.54 32.54
N GLY A 150 20.66 -13.19 33.21
CA GLY A 150 20.13 -12.79 34.52
C GLY A 150 19.31 -11.51 34.57
N ARG A 151 19.18 -10.76 33.45
CA ARG A 151 18.58 -9.41 33.43
C ARG A 151 17.47 -9.21 32.43
N CYS A 152 17.26 -10.10 31.47
CA CYS A 152 16.13 -10.00 30.55
C CYS A 152 14.81 -10.38 31.22
N SER A 153 13.70 -10.02 30.61
CA SER A 153 12.35 -10.28 31.14
C SER A 153 12.09 -11.76 31.43
N VAL A 154 12.69 -12.68 30.68
CA VAL A 154 12.56 -14.12 30.92
C VAL A 154 13.37 -14.55 32.13
N CYS A 155 14.60 -14.05 32.31
CA CYS A 155 15.44 -14.39 33.47
C CYS A 155 14.90 -13.81 34.78
N THR A 156 14.35 -12.61 34.74
CA THR A 156 13.83 -11.91 35.94
C THR A 156 12.38 -12.23 36.24
N GLY A 157 11.63 -12.78 35.27
CA GLY A 157 10.17 -12.93 35.36
C GLY A 157 9.40 -11.62 35.34
N GLN A 158 10.07 -10.50 35.02
CA GLN A 158 9.49 -9.16 35.02
C GLN A 158 9.80 -8.43 33.73
N LEU A 159 8.82 -7.73 33.20
CA LEU A 159 9.07 -6.80 32.08
C LEU A 159 9.75 -5.53 32.60
N PRO A 160 10.65 -4.93 31.82
CA PRO A 160 11.49 -3.81 32.29
C PRO A 160 10.65 -2.56 32.58
N PHE A 161 9.50 -2.44 32.01
CA PHE A 161 8.63 -1.28 32.16
C PHE A 161 7.20 -1.76 32.34
N PRO A 162 6.26 -0.97 32.90
CA PRO A 162 5.01 -1.49 33.49
C PRO A 162 4.24 -2.47 32.61
N GLY A 163 4.90 -3.30 31.91
CA GLY A 163 4.61 -4.44 31.03
C GLY A 163 3.19 -4.97 31.00
N LEU A 164 2.31 -4.22 31.60
CA LEU A 164 0.89 -4.47 31.72
C LEU A 164 0.16 -3.83 30.55
N MET A 165 -0.94 -4.44 30.18
CA MET A 165 -1.88 -3.83 29.24
C MET A 165 -2.21 -2.41 29.69
N PRO A 166 -2.13 -1.42 28.81
CA PRO A 166 -2.50 -0.05 29.15
C PRO A 166 -3.97 0.01 29.57
N SER A 167 -4.30 0.92 30.47
CA SER A 167 -5.68 1.13 30.90
C SER A 167 -6.60 1.43 29.70
N GLN A 168 -7.88 1.09 29.79
CA GLN A 168 -8.86 1.34 28.73
C GLN A 168 -8.87 2.81 28.27
N ASN A 169 -8.70 3.74 29.21
CA ASN A 169 -8.63 5.17 28.90
C ASN A 169 -7.42 5.50 28.02
N LYS A 170 -6.24 4.93 28.29
CA LYS A 170 -5.05 5.13 27.48
C LYS A 170 -5.20 4.48 26.08
N GLN A 171 -5.80 3.30 26.01
CA GLN A 171 -6.11 2.65 24.74
C GLN A 171 -7.07 3.48 23.89
N ASN A 172 -8.14 4.01 24.50
CA ASN A 172 -9.08 4.88 23.82
C ASN A 172 -8.40 6.17 23.34
N ALA A 173 -7.62 6.83 24.22
CA ALA A 173 -6.90 8.05 23.85
C ALA A 173 -5.90 7.81 22.68
N ALA A 174 -5.20 6.67 22.67
CA ALA A 174 -4.31 6.29 21.58
C ALA A 174 -5.09 6.06 20.27
N ARG A 175 -6.23 5.36 20.35
CA ARG A 175 -7.11 5.15 19.20
C ARG A 175 -7.65 6.47 18.64
N ASP A 176 -8.12 7.34 19.51
CA ASP A 176 -8.66 8.66 19.11
C ASP A 176 -7.58 9.52 18.47
N PHE A 177 -6.35 9.48 19.01
CA PHE A 177 -5.20 10.15 18.42
C PHE A 177 -4.90 9.62 17.01
N LEU A 178 -4.81 8.29 16.84
CA LEU A 178 -4.56 7.67 15.54
C LEU A 178 -5.69 7.97 14.55
N ARG A 179 -6.95 7.93 14.97
CA ARG A 179 -8.10 8.31 14.15
C ARG A 179 -8.12 9.79 13.76
N GLY A 180 -7.36 10.62 14.45
CA GLY A 180 -7.15 12.02 14.10
C GLY A 180 -6.09 12.28 13.03
N LEU A 181 -5.33 11.26 12.65
CA LEU A 181 -4.29 11.37 11.62
C LEU A 181 -4.92 11.15 10.24
N ASP A 182 -4.84 12.16 9.40
CA ASP A 182 -5.33 12.08 8.02
C ASP A 182 -4.22 11.53 7.11
N VAL A 183 -4.59 10.68 6.17
CA VAL A 183 -3.67 10.11 5.18
C VAL A 183 -3.75 10.90 3.88
N ASP A 184 -2.61 11.40 3.42
CA ASP A 184 -2.51 12.11 2.15
C ASP A 184 -2.61 11.16 0.95
N ILE A 185 -3.43 11.51 -0.02
CA ILE A 185 -3.48 10.85 -1.33
C ILE A 185 -2.87 11.77 -2.35
N GLU A 186 -1.65 11.47 -2.77
CA GLU A 186 -0.95 12.28 -3.77
C GLU A 186 -1.53 12.04 -5.19
N PRO A 187 -1.74 13.11 -5.98
CA PRO A 187 -2.16 12.98 -7.36
C PRO A 187 -1.07 12.38 -8.25
N ARG A 188 -1.49 11.66 -9.29
CA ARG A 188 -0.60 11.21 -10.36
C ARG A 188 -0.23 12.39 -11.25
N LYS A 189 1.03 12.48 -11.68
CA LYS A 189 1.56 13.64 -12.44
C LYS A 189 1.58 13.42 -13.95
N ARG A 190 1.70 12.17 -14.42
CA ARG A 190 1.80 11.83 -15.84
C ARG A 190 1.03 10.56 -16.15
N TRP A 191 0.43 10.50 -17.33
CA TRP A 191 -0.17 9.29 -17.87
C TRP A 191 0.93 8.26 -18.20
N PRO A 192 0.65 6.95 -18.04
CA PRO A 192 1.59 5.92 -18.45
C PRO A 192 1.75 5.91 -19.98
N ALA A 193 2.86 5.39 -20.47
CA ALA A 193 3.04 5.17 -21.90
C ALA A 193 2.07 4.10 -22.43
N GLY A 194 1.71 4.18 -23.71
CA GLY A 194 0.86 3.16 -24.35
C GLY A 194 -0.64 3.26 -24.07
N VAL A 195 -1.12 4.35 -23.44
CA VAL A 195 -2.56 4.64 -23.28
C VAL A 195 -3.03 5.76 -24.21
N GLY A 196 -4.35 5.94 -24.36
CA GLY A 196 -4.92 6.98 -25.21
C GLY A 196 -4.59 8.39 -24.75
N ARG A 197 -4.48 8.61 -23.45
CA ARG A 197 -4.14 9.91 -22.83
C ARG A 197 -2.61 10.09 -22.72
N LYS A 198 -2.13 11.32 -22.99
CA LYS A 198 -0.68 11.62 -23.00
C LYS A 198 -0.34 12.86 -22.18
N GLY A 199 0.89 12.94 -21.73
CA GLY A 199 1.45 14.14 -21.10
C GLY A 199 1.11 14.33 -19.63
N ALA A 200 1.04 15.59 -19.20
CA ALA A 200 0.73 15.95 -17.82
C ALA A 200 -0.74 15.70 -17.49
N ILE A 201 -1.01 15.21 -16.28
CA ILE A 201 -2.35 14.91 -15.82
C ILE A 201 -2.98 16.15 -15.19
N ARG A 202 -4.17 16.48 -15.64
CA ARG A 202 -5.09 17.37 -14.95
C ARG A 202 -6.12 16.51 -14.18
N GLY A 203 -5.72 15.92 -13.06
CA GLY A 203 -6.53 15.07 -12.22
C GLY A 203 -7.08 15.78 -10.98
N PHE A 204 -7.16 15.06 -9.85
CA PHE A 204 -7.48 15.71 -8.58
C PHE A 204 -6.28 16.50 -8.06
N ASP A 205 -6.55 17.58 -7.33
CA ASP A 205 -5.52 18.52 -6.85
C ASP A 205 -4.89 18.03 -5.55
N ALA A 206 -5.72 17.50 -4.67
CA ALA A 206 -5.31 16.90 -3.40
C ALA A 206 -6.30 15.83 -2.97
N GLY A 207 -5.86 14.89 -2.17
CA GLY A 207 -6.71 13.84 -1.62
C GLY A 207 -6.40 13.53 -0.17
N ARG A 208 -7.41 13.00 0.53
CA ARG A 208 -7.30 12.48 1.90
C ARG A 208 -7.99 11.13 2.00
N ALA A 209 -7.42 10.25 2.82
CA ALA A 209 -8.11 9.03 3.26
C ALA A 209 -8.29 9.04 4.76
N VAL A 210 -9.35 8.37 5.22
CA VAL A 210 -9.62 8.18 6.66
C VAL A 210 -8.66 7.15 7.24
N ALA A 211 -8.35 6.10 6.48
CA ALA A 211 -7.47 5.02 6.90
C ALA A 211 -6.56 4.55 5.76
N PHE A 212 -5.40 3.98 6.12
CA PHE A 212 -4.42 3.43 5.18
C PHE A 212 -4.08 1.99 5.54
N ALA A 213 -3.99 1.12 4.54
CA ALA A 213 -3.62 -0.29 4.70
C ALA A 213 -4.42 -0.97 5.83
N ASP A 214 -3.74 -1.66 6.73
CA ASP A 214 -4.34 -2.33 7.88
C ASP A 214 -4.27 -1.48 9.16
N ASP A 215 -4.61 -0.19 9.05
CA ASP A 215 -4.57 0.75 10.17
C ASP A 215 -5.23 0.16 11.43
N PRO A 216 -4.48 -0.06 12.52
CA PRO A 216 -4.99 -0.71 13.71
C PRO A 216 -6.11 0.09 14.41
N ALA A 217 -6.14 1.41 14.23
CA ALA A 217 -7.22 2.24 14.79
C ALA A 217 -8.56 2.03 14.07
N TRP A 218 -8.53 1.53 12.84
CA TRP A 218 -9.70 1.32 11.97
C TRP A 218 -9.91 -0.13 11.56
N LEU A 219 -9.12 -1.09 12.09
CA LEU A 219 -9.09 -2.47 11.62
C LEU A 219 -10.46 -3.15 11.57
N ALA A 220 -11.25 -3.00 12.63
CA ALA A 220 -12.59 -3.62 12.72
C ALA A 220 -13.54 -3.05 11.65
N GLU A 221 -13.51 -1.73 11.45
CA GLU A 221 -14.33 -1.04 10.47
C GLU A 221 -13.87 -1.32 9.03
N LEU A 222 -12.56 -1.43 8.79
CA LEU A 222 -12.03 -1.82 7.49
C LEU A 222 -12.38 -3.26 7.12
N GLN A 223 -12.32 -4.19 8.08
CA GLN A 223 -12.78 -5.56 7.88
C GLN A 223 -14.29 -5.63 7.63
N ALA A 224 -15.08 -4.80 8.31
CA ALA A 224 -16.52 -4.69 8.05
C ALA A 224 -16.79 -4.12 6.65
N LEU A 225 -16.05 -3.11 6.21
CA LEU A 225 -16.13 -2.54 4.86
C LEU A 225 -15.82 -3.58 3.77
N GLN A 226 -14.82 -4.43 4.00
CA GLN A 226 -14.43 -5.50 3.05
C GLN A 226 -15.45 -6.64 2.99
N ARG A 227 -16.10 -6.97 4.12
CA ARG A 227 -17.12 -8.04 4.18
C ARG A 227 -18.49 -7.60 3.71
N GLY A 228 -18.75 -6.30 3.65
CA GLY A 228 -20.06 -5.73 3.39
C GLY A 228 -20.56 -5.94 1.95
N ALA A 229 -21.19 -7.09 1.73
CA ALA A 229 -21.98 -7.32 0.51
C ALA A 229 -23.30 -6.50 0.46
N ASN A 230 -23.66 -5.80 1.52
CA ASN A 230 -24.93 -5.09 1.67
C ASN A 230 -24.69 -3.63 2.08
N ALA A 231 -24.17 -2.81 1.18
CA ALA A 231 -24.32 -1.34 1.13
C ALA A 231 -24.24 -0.51 2.45
N GLU A 232 -24.22 -1.10 3.61
CA GLU A 232 -24.20 -0.38 4.87
C GLU A 232 -22.78 -0.07 5.32
N LEU A 233 -22.39 1.20 5.16
CA LEU A 233 -21.05 1.65 5.52
C LEU A 233 -20.93 1.76 7.04
N PRO A 234 -19.80 1.31 7.64
CA PRO A 234 -19.57 1.40 9.08
C PRO A 234 -19.75 2.85 9.57
N PRO A 235 -20.64 3.09 10.58
CA PRO A 235 -20.92 4.45 11.04
C PRO A 235 -19.69 5.21 11.55
N ALA A 236 -18.72 4.50 12.12
CA ALA A 236 -17.47 5.11 12.58
C ALA A 236 -16.61 5.62 11.40
N LEU A 237 -16.56 4.91 10.26
CA LEU A 237 -15.87 5.40 9.05
C LEU A 237 -16.57 6.60 8.44
N LEU A 238 -17.92 6.64 8.46
CA LEU A 238 -18.68 7.80 8.02
C LEU A 238 -18.40 9.02 8.90
N ALA A 239 -18.36 8.83 10.22
CA ALA A 239 -17.98 9.88 11.17
C ALA A 239 -16.52 10.33 10.95
N GLY A 240 -15.61 9.38 10.72
CA GLY A 240 -14.23 9.65 10.35
C GLY A 240 -14.10 10.50 9.09
N ALA A 241 -14.85 10.18 8.05
CA ALA A 241 -14.88 10.96 6.80
C ALA A 241 -15.31 12.42 7.03
N VAL A 242 -16.37 12.63 7.82
CA VAL A 242 -16.84 13.98 8.18
C VAL A 242 -15.78 14.72 9.00
N ALA A 243 -15.12 14.05 9.97
CA ALA A 243 -14.05 14.64 10.77
C ALA A 243 -12.83 15.01 9.92
N THR A 244 -12.40 14.12 9.01
CA THR A 244 -11.33 14.38 8.04
C THR A 244 -11.65 15.60 7.17
N LEU A 245 -12.85 15.68 6.60
CA LEU A 245 -13.28 16.86 5.83
C LEU A 245 -13.27 18.13 6.69
N GLY A 246 -13.72 18.05 7.94
CA GLY A 246 -13.71 19.21 8.86
C GLY A 246 -12.32 19.75 9.16
N ARG A 247 -11.31 18.85 9.28
CA ARG A 247 -9.91 19.25 9.44
C ARG A 247 -9.34 19.80 8.13
N TRP A 248 -9.56 19.11 7.04
CA TRP A 248 -9.01 19.43 5.72
C TRP A 248 -9.59 20.69 5.09
N ALA A 249 -10.87 20.97 5.32
CA ALA A 249 -11.57 22.15 4.78
C ALA A 249 -10.89 23.49 5.15
N LYS A 250 -10.13 23.52 6.22
CA LYS A 250 -9.37 24.71 6.65
C LYS A 250 -8.28 25.12 5.64
N SER A 251 -7.82 24.19 4.81
CA SER A 251 -6.77 24.41 3.79
C SER A 251 -7.32 24.59 2.38
N TRP A 252 -8.64 24.49 2.19
CA TRP A 252 -9.22 24.62 0.85
C TRP A 252 -9.24 26.08 0.40
N PRO A 253 -8.84 26.36 -0.84
CA PRO A 253 -8.98 27.72 -1.41
C PRO A 253 -10.43 28.11 -1.65
N ALA A 254 -11.28 27.10 -1.94
CA ALA A 254 -12.74 27.29 -2.10
C ALA A 254 -13.48 26.01 -1.68
N ARG A 255 -14.69 26.18 -1.18
CA ARG A 255 -15.57 25.07 -0.78
C ARG A 255 -16.07 24.33 -2.01
N PRO A 256 -16.13 22.98 -1.99
CA PRO A 256 -16.82 22.22 -3.04
C PRO A 256 -18.27 22.66 -3.25
N VAL A 257 -18.67 22.70 -4.51
CA VAL A 257 -20.05 23.04 -4.90
C VAL A 257 -20.95 21.82 -5.01
N CYS A 258 -20.38 20.64 -5.17
CA CYS A 258 -21.10 19.36 -5.21
C CYS A 258 -20.24 18.19 -4.75
N VAL A 259 -20.90 17.05 -4.54
CA VAL A 259 -20.29 15.76 -4.25
C VAL A 259 -20.54 14.83 -5.43
N VAL A 260 -19.49 14.08 -5.82
CA VAL A 260 -19.55 13.09 -6.91
C VAL A 260 -19.03 11.76 -6.41
N PRO A 261 -19.75 10.64 -6.57
CA PRO A 261 -19.23 9.32 -6.22
C PRO A 261 -18.15 8.88 -7.21
N LEU A 262 -17.08 8.25 -6.69
CA LEU A 262 -16.03 7.65 -7.50
C LEU A 262 -16.60 6.47 -8.31
N PRO A 263 -16.33 6.38 -9.63
CA PRO A 263 -16.80 5.24 -10.43
C PRO A 263 -16.18 3.92 -9.99
N ALA A 264 -16.98 2.87 -9.98
CA ALA A 264 -16.59 1.51 -9.61
C ALA A 264 -17.51 0.50 -10.32
N PRO A 265 -17.10 -0.78 -10.45
CA PRO A 265 -17.97 -1.84 -10.97
C PRO A 265 -19.30 -1.95 -10.21
N ASP A 266 -19.23 -1.84 -8.88
CA ASP A 266 -20.38 -1.64 -8.00
C ASP A 266 -20.33 -0.23 -7.41
N MET A 267 -21.28 0.60 -7.81
CA MET A 267 -21.39 1.99 -7.40
C MET A 267 -22.06 2.17 -6.03
N THR A 268 -22.66 1.11 -5.48
CA THR A 268 -23.59 1.19 -4.33
C THR A 268 -22.92 1.84 -3.11
N ALA A 269 -21.78 1.33 -2.69
CA ALA A 269 -21.07 1.83 -1.52
C ALA A 269 -20.57 3.27 -1.71
N ASN A 270 -20.08 3.62 -2.90
CA ASN A 270 -19.60 4.98 -3.21
C ASN A 270 -20.76 5.98 -3.25
N ARG A 271 -21.93 5.57 -3.76
CA ARG A 271 -23.17 6.39 -3.72
C ARG A 271 -23.64 6.63 -2.29
N CYS A 272 -23.69 5.57 -1.46
CA CYS A 272 -24.06 5.71 -0.04
C CYS A 272 -23.15 6.71 0.70
N LEU A 273 -21.83 6.63 0.45
CA LEU A 273 -20.88 7.59 1.00
C LEU A 273 -21.15 9.01 0.50
N ALA A 274 -21.34 9.16 -0.81
CA ALA A 274 -21.60 10.45 -1.44
C ALA A 274 -22.89 11.09 -0.94
N GLU A 275 -23.98 10.33 -0.81
CA GLU A 275 -25.25 10.77 -0.24
C GLU A 275 -25.11 11.22 1.21
N HIS A 276 -24.38 10.44 2.02
CA HIS A 276 -24.13 10.79 3.41
C HIS A 276 -23.39 12.14 3.51
N LEU A 277 -22.32 12.31 2.75
CA LEU A 277 -21.50 13.52 2.78
C LEU A 277 -22.20 14.72 2.15
N ALA A 278 -22.95 14.52 1.08
CA ALA A 278 -23.78 15.56 0.44
C ALA A 278 -24.81 16.13 1.42
N ARG A 279 -25.51 15.23 2.14
CA ARG A 279 -26.49 15.61 3.17
C ARG A 279 -25.83 16.36 4.32
N LYS A 280 -24.71 15.85 4.86
CA LYS A 280 -23.98 16.50 5.96
C LYS A 280 -23.38 17.84 5.56
N GLY A 281 -22.85 17.93 4.34
CA GLY A 281 -22.28 19.15 3.76
C GLY A 281 -23.32 20.13 3.20
N ARG A 282 -24.59 19.75 3.11
CA ARG A 282 -25.64 20.52 2.39
C ARG A 282 -25.19 20.88 0.96
N LEU A 283 -24.67 19.89 0.25
CA LEU A 283 -24.19 19.99 -1.11
C LEU A 283 -25.06 19.14 -2.03
N PRO A 284 -25.29 19.53 -3.28
CA PRO A 284 -25.92 18.67 -4.26
C PRO A 284 -25.05 17.44 -4.54
N LEU A 285 -25.72 16.32 -4.78
CA LEU A 285 -25.10 15.09 -5.27
C LEU A 285 -25.24 15.04 -6.79
N HIS A 286 -24.13 14.81 -7.50
CA HIS A 286 -24.13 14.60 -8.95
C HIS A 286 -23.57 13.22 -9.25
N ASP A 287 -24.43 12.29 -9.68
CA ASP A 287 -24.05 10.93 -10.06
C ASP A 287 -23.79 10.89 -11.57
N VAL A 288 -22.62 11.34 -11.96
CA VAL A 288 -22.25 11.58 -13.37
C VAL A 288 -21.52 10.42 -14.02
N PHE A 289 -21.11 9.42 -13.23
CA PHE A 289 -20.34 8.29 -13.73
C PHE A 289 -21.14 7.00 -13.82
N GLY A 290 -20.82 6.20 -14.83
CA GLY A 290 -21.18 4.81 -14.93
C GLY A 290 -19.94 3.93 -15.12
N TRP A 291 -20.14 2.63 -15.01
CA TRP A 291 -19.11 1.63 -15.24
C TRP A 291 -19.57 0.61 -16.27
N ARG A 292 -18.66 0.25 -17.19
CA ARG A 292 -18.89 -0.78 -18.20
C ARG A 292 -17.87 -1.89 -18.08
N GLY A 293 -18.31 -3.13 -18.11
CA GLY A 293 -17.43 -4.30 -18.04
C GLY A 293 -17.02 -4.69 -16.60
N GLY A 294 -16.00 -5.52 -16.50
CA GLY A 294 -15.48 -6.06 -15.22
C GLY A 294 -14.60 -5.09 -14.46
N ALA A 295 -14.04 -5.58 -13.35
CA ALA A 295 -13.07 -4.83 -12.56
C ALA A 295 -11.75 -4.61 -13.33
N ALA A 296 -11.04 -3.53 -13.00
CA ALA A 296 -9.71 -3.29 -13.54
C ALA A 296 -8.71 -4.37 -13.07
N PRO A 297 -7.68 -4.70 -13.87
CA PRO A 297 -6.64 -5.65 -13.47
C PRO A 297 -5.96 -5.21 -12.16
N GLY A 298 -6.05 -6.04 -11.11
CA GLY A 298 -5.58 -5.66 -9.77
C GLY A 298 -4.06 -5.62 -9.63
N ASP A 299 -3.38 -6.65 -10.10
CA ASP A 299 -1.91 -6.82 -9.94
C ASP A 299 -1.14 -6.55 -11.24
N SER A 300 -1.42 -5.41 -11.86
CA SER A 300 -0.83 -5.03 -13.14
C SER A 300 -0.11 -3.69 -13.06
N SER A 301 0.76 -3.43 -14.04
CA SER A 301 1.36 -2.10 -14.23
C SER A 301 0.30 -1.04 -14.55
N ALA A 302 0.70 0.22 -14.57
CA ALA A 302 -0.22 1.33 -14.82
C ALA A 302 -0.90 1.29 -16.20
N THR A 303 -0.20 0.83 -17.25
CA THR A 303 -0.70 0.86 -18.63
C THR A 303 -1.96 0.02 -18.85
N PRO A 304 -2.00 -1.29 -18.54
CA PRO A 304 -3.22 -2.09 -18.72
C PRO A 304 -4.36 -1.63 -17.81
N VAL A 305 -4.06 -1.14 -16.60
CA VAL A 305 -5.07 -0.58 -15.70
C VAL A 305 -5.73 0.66 -16.33
N VAL A 306 -4.95 1.63 -16.79
CA VAL A 306 -5.48 2.86 -17.39
C VAL A 306 -6.20 2.57 -18.71
N ALA A 307 -5.65 1.71 -19.56
CA ALA A 307 -6.31 1.31 -20.81
C ALA A 307 -7.67 0.62 -20.58
N HIS A 308 -7.80 -0.16 -19.51
CA HIS A 308 -9.09 -0.72 -19.10
C HIS A 308 -10.03 0.39 -18.60
N LEU A 309 -9.56 1.28 -17.72
CA LEU A 309 -10.36 2.34 -17.14
C LEU A 309 -10.89 3.32 -18.19
N GLU A 310 -10.12 3.64 -19.24
CA GLU A 310 -10.57 4.49 -20.36
C GLU A 310 -11.80 3.93 -21.10
N LYS A 311 -11.98 2.60 -21.05
CA LYS A 311 -13.15 1.93 -21.65
C LYS A 311 -14.28 1.72 -20.65
N ALA A 312 -13.95 1.51 -19.39
CA ALA A 312 -14.90 1.16 -18.34
C ALA A 312 -15.61 2.37 -17.74
N VAL A 313 -14.88 3.47 -17.48
CA VAL A 313 -15.46 4.68 -16.89
C VAL A 313 -16.13 5.51 -17.95
N VAL A 314 -17.43 5.74 -17.79
CA VAL A 314 -18.24 6.53 -18.74
C VAL A 314 -18.98 7.65 -18.01
N ILE A 315 -19.20 8.76 -18.69
CA ILE A 315 -20.12 9.80 -18.23
C ILE A 315 -21.52 9.42 -18.72
N THR A 316 -22.50 9.30 -17.81
CA THR A 316 -23.80 8.66 -18.07
C THR A 316 -24.89 9.62 -18.50
N ALA A 317 -24.76 10.90 -18.22
CA ALA A 317 -25.74 11.89 -18.61
C ALA A 317 -25.05 13.23 -18.80
N ASP A 318 -25.77 14.19 -19.39
CA ASP A 318 -25.39 15.56 -19.45
C ASP A 318 -25.85 16.27 -18.15
N PRO A 319 -25.16 16.11 -17.02
CA PRO A 319 -25.44 16.92 -15.87
C PRO A 319 -24.67 18.21 -16.11
N LEU A 320 -25.34 19.30 -16.24
CA LEU A 320 -24.74 20.61 -16.06
C LEU A 320 -24.06 20.64 -14.69
N MET A 321 -22.78 20.22 -14.68
CA MET A 321 -21.96 20.32 -13.50
C MET A 321 -21.82 21.79 -13.11
N PRO A 322 -22.19 22.20 -11.89
CA PRO A 322 -22.01 23.57 -11.48
C PRO A 322 -20.52 23.93 -11.57
N PRO A 323 -20.16 25.09 -12.13
CA PRO A 323 -18.78 25.52 -12.19
C PRO A 323 -18.24 25.71 -10.78
N GLY A 324 -17.11 25.12 -10.48
CA GLY A 324 -16.50 25.21 -9.16
C GLY A 324 -15.71 23.96 -8.74
N PRO A 325 -15.22 23.95 -7.50
CA PRO A 325 -14.56 22.79 -6.91
C PRO A 325 -15.53 21.63 -6.70
N VAL A 326 -15.08 20.40 -6.97
CA VAL A 326 -15.84 19.16 -6.81
C VAL A 326 -15.22 18.29 -5.73
N LEU A 327 -16.03 17.71 -4.86
CA LEU A 327 -15.62 16.67 -3.93
C LEU A 327 -15.93 15.30 -4.54
N LEU A 328 -14.89 14.62 -5.02
CA LEU A 328 -14.93 13.24 -5.50
C LEU A 328 -14.74 12.29 -4.31
N VAL A 329 -15.65 11.34 -4.10
CA VAL A 329 -15.62 10.48 -2.91
C VAL A 329 -15.70 9.01 -3.26
N GLY A 330 -14.89 8.20 -2.61
CA GLY A 330 -14.85 6.75 -2.79
C GLY A 330 -14.63 5.99 -1.49
N THR A 331 -15.13 4.77 -1.41
CA THR A 331 -14.93 3.91 -0.24
C THR A 331 -13.52 3.35 -0.20
N VAL A 332 -13.01 2.88 -1.35
CA VAL A 332 -11.67 2.29 -1.47
C VAL A 332 -10.94 2.92 -2.65
N VAL A 333 -9.72 3.34 -2.41
CA VAL A 333 -8.77 3.78 -3.45
C VAL A 333 -7.52 2.91 -3.37
N GLN A 334 -7.19 2.22 -4.47
CA GLN A 334 -5.99 1.37 -4.58
C GLN A 334 -4.92 2.08 -5.41
N SER A 335 -4.84 1.81 -6.69
CA SER A 335 -3.80 2.35 -7.58
C SER A 335 -3.89 3.85 -7.84
N ARG A 336 -4.94 4.52 -7.39
CA ARG A 336 -5.30 5.93 -7.66
C ARG A 336 -5.65 6.24 -9.12
N TRP A 337 -5.54 5.27 -10.05
CA TRP A 337 -5.81 5.54 -11.47
C TRP A 337 -7.28 5.80 -11.75
N THR A 338 -8.19 5.10 -11.09
CA THR A 338 -9.63 5.37 -11.21
C THR A 338 -9.96 6.80 -10.78
N ALA A 339 -9.45 7.23 -9.61
CA ALA A 339 -9.65 8.59 -9.12
C ALA A 339 -9.00 9.64 -10.03
N THR A 340 -7.82 9.34 -10.57
CA THR A 340 -7.11 10.21 -11.50
C THR A 340 -7.90 10.41 -12.80
N LEU A 341 -8.41 9.33 -13.40
CA LEU A 341 -9.19 9.39 -14.62
C LEU A 341 -10.53 10.09 -14.39
N ALA A 342 -11.26 9.73 -13.32
CA ALA A 342 -12.52 10.37 -12.97
C ALA A 342 -12.35 11.88 -12.76
N ALA A 343 -11.31 12.29 -12.02
CA ALA A 343 -11.00 13.70 -11.82
C ALA A 343 -10.63 14.42 -13.12
N SER A 344 -9.90 13.78 -14.04
CA SER A 344 -9.61 14.33 -15.36
C SER A 344 -10.86 14.55 -16.18
N LEU A 345 -11.78 13.59 -16.15
CA LEU A 345 -13.08 13.71 -16.82
C LEU A 345 -13.94 14.84 -16.21
N LEU A 346 -13.95 14.99 -14.88
CA LEU A 346 -14.65 16.11 -14.21
C LEU A 346 -14.05 17.47 -14.62
N ARG A 347 -12.72 17.55 -14.77
CA ARG A 347 -12.04 18.74 -15.29
C ARG A 347 -12.46 19.07 -16.72
N GLU A 348 -12.60 18.07 -17.55
CA GLU A 348 -13.08 18.21 -18.93
C GLU A 348 -14.54 18.71 -18.98
N GLN A 349 -15.33 18.39 -17.94
CA GLN A 349 -16.71 18.89 -17.75
C GLN A 349 -16.79 20.26 -17.02
N GLY A 350 -15.65 20.93 -16.78
CA GLY A 350 -15.62 22.29 -16.24
C GLY A 350 -15.38 22.41 -14.73
N ALA A 351 -15.08 21.33 -14.02
CA ALA A 351 -14.68 21.43 -12.62
C ALA A 351 -13.40 22.27 -12.49
N SER A 352 -13.44 23.33 -11.68
CA SER A 352 -12.30 24.22 -11.46
C SER A 352 -11.22 23.57 -10.59
N GLN A 353 -11.62 22.67 -9.67
CA GLN A 353 -10.78 21.90 -8.76
C GLN A 353 -11.46 20.57 -8.46
N VAL A 354 -10.68 19.52 -8.23
CA VAL A 354 -11.19 18.23 -7.75
C VAL A 354 -10.44 17.83 -6.49
N LEU A 355 -11.18 17.65 -5.40
CA LEU A 355 -10.72 17.16 -4.12
C LEU A 355 -11.16 15.71 -3.96
N LEU A 356 -10.25 14.81 -3.59
CA LEU A 356 -10.54 13.37 -3.44
C LEU A 356 -10.63 13.00 -1.96
N LEU A 357 -11.74 12.41 -1.54
CA LEU A 357 -11.84 11.75 -0.23
C LEU A 357 -12.05 10.26 -0.41
N ALA A 358 -11.29 9.44 0.32
CA ALA A 358 -11.50 8.00 0.43
C ALA A 358 -11.73 7.59 1.89
N LEU A 359 -12.51 6.52 2.11
CA LEU A 359 -12.55 5.90 3.45
C LEU A 359 -11.28 5.08 3.69
N HIS A 360 -10.82 4.37 2.65
CA HIS A 360 -9.67 3.48 2.74
C HIS A 360 -8.73 3.66 1.55
N LEU A 361 -7.46 3.97 1.83
CA LEU A 361 -6.38 3.92 0.85
C LEU A 361 -5.65 2.59 1.01
N GLN A 362 -5.71 1.73 -0.01
CA GLN A 362 -4.95 0.49 -0.08
C GLN A 362 -3.59 0.71 -0.77
N PRO A 363 -2.53 0.02 -0.34
CA PRO A 363 -1.20 0.12 -0.93
C PRO A 363 -1.11 -0.38 -2.38
#